data_2c0c1ebea6b190b09a87b35c9f3ed312
#
_entry.id   2c0c1ebea6b190b09a87b35c9f3ed312
#
_cell.length_a   1.000
_cell.length_b   1.000
_cell.length_c   1.000
_cell.angle_alpha   90.00
_cell.angle_beta   90.00
_cell.angle_gamma   90.00
#
_symmetry.space_group_name_H-M   'P 1'
#
loop_
_entity.id
_entity.type
_entity.pdbx_description
1 polymer ?
#
loop_
_entity_poly.entity_id
_entity_poly.type
_entity_poly.pdbx_seq_one_letter_code
_entity_poly.pdbx_strand_id
1 'polypeptide(L)'
;QEVWQIPAAPQAAEQQLIELLARAQREQLSVSIAGAKHSMGGHTIAADGIVIDMLPFKAMRLSADGRVLTVQAGALWDEVIPFLNEHGRSVAIMQSDSSFSVGGSLSANVHGWQAKRAPIASSVKSLRLLIADGRILHCSREENPELFSLALGGYGLFGIILEAQLWTVANQWYQVERYSIPAAHLAKVMHKVVDGDASVEMAYGRLRVAEQSFLEDAILTVYRNADGITQPLPTLEPVSLDPLKLTVFRSSVGSDYGKRLRWNLESAFGEKIGASIVSRNQLLNSPVALYSNRQDEQTDILHEYFVPTDQLA
;
A
#
# COMPACT_ATOMS: atom_id res chain seq x y z
N GLN A 1 22.97 -4.21 -17.61
CA GLN A 1 21.82 -3.45 -17.11
C GLN A 1 22.19 -1.98 -17.02
N GLU A 2 21.38 -1.11 -17.65
CA GLU A 2 21.48 0.35 -17.53
C GLU A 2 20.33 0.86 -16.65
N VAL A 3 20.61 1.87 -15.80
CA VAL A 3 19.57 2.52 -14.98
C VAL A 3 19.45 3.97 -15.39
N TRP A 4 18.24 4.38 -15.76
CA TRP A 4 17.92 5.74 -16.18
C TRP A 4 16.94 6.38 -15.20
N GLN A 5 17.39 7.44 -14.54
CA GLN A 5 16.54 8.25 -13.69
C GLN A 5 15.79 9.29 -14.51
N ILE A 6 14.47 9.31 -14.39
CA ILE A 6 13.62 10.20 -15.16
C ILE A 6 13.58 11.60 -14.52
N PRO A 7 13.63 12.69 -15.31
CA PRO A 7 13.52 14.05 -14.79
C PRO A 7 12.20 14.30 -14.07
N ALA A 8 12.20 15.21 -13.11
CA ALA A 8 10.97 15.64 -12.42
C ALA A 8 10.03 16.47 -13.34
N ALA A 9 10.59 17.19 -14.31
CA ALA A 9 9.82 18.03 -15.22
C ALA A 9 9.03 17.16 -16.23
N PRO A 10 7.69 17.30 -16.31
CA PRO A 10 6.84 16.38 -17.08
C PRO A 10 7.24 16.24 -18.56
N GLN A 11 7.45 17.35 -19.26
CA GLN A 11 7.80 17.33 -20.69
C GLN A 11 9.15 16.65 -20.94
N ALA A 12 10.14 16.92 -20.09
CA ALA A 12 11.47 16.31 -20.20
C ALA A 12 11.41 14.81 -19.89
N ALA A 13 10.62 14.41 -18.89
CA ALA A 13 10.43 13.00 -18.55
C ALA A 13 9.74 12.23 -19.68
N GLU A 14 8.66 12.76 -20.22
CA GLU A 14 7.92 12.13 -21.32
C GLU A 14 8.80 11.99 -22.57
N GLN A 15 9.55 13.02 -22.92
CA GLN A 15 10.48 12.97 -24.04
C GLN A 15 11.55 11.89 -23.84
N GLN A 16 12.20 11.87 -22.68
CA GLN A 16 13.23 10.86 -22.37
C GLN A 16 12.66 9.44 -22.39
N LEU A 17 11.48 9.24 -21.84
CA LEU A 17 10.82 7.93 -21.85
C LEU A 17 10.54 7.44 -23.27
N ILE A 18 10.02 8.31 -24.14
CA ILE A 18 9.78 8.00 -25.57
C ILE A 18 11.08 7.64 -26.26
N GLU A 19 12.16 8.39 -26.04
CA GLU A 19 13.48 8.12 -26.62
C GLU A 19 14.06 6.78 -26.14
N LEU A 20 13.92 6.46 -24.83
CA LEU A 20 14.37 5.20 -24.25
C LEU A 20 13.58 4.01 -24.82
N LEU A 21 12.26 4.12 -24.99
CA LEU A 21 11.44 3.08 -25.60
C LEU A 21 11.81 2.87 -27.07
N ALA A 22 11.99 3.95 -27.84
CA ALA A 22 12.43 3.87 -29.24
C ALA A 22 13.82 3.24 -29.38
N ARG A 23 14.75 3.54 -28.46
CA ARG A 23 16.07 2.90 -28.38
C ARG A 23 15.93 1.42 -28.04
N ALA A 24 15.15 1.08 -27.01
CA ALA A 24 14.94 -0.31 -26.59
C ALA A 24 14.41 -1.16 -27.75
N GLN A 25 13.47 -0.62 -28.51
CA GLN A 25 12.91 -1.29 -29.69
C GLN A 25 13.96 -1.52 -30.77
N ARG A 26 14.77 -0.51 -31.11
CA ARG A 26 15.82 -0.65 -32.13
C ARG A 26 16.93 -1.63 -31.75
N GLU A 27 17.28 -1.64 -30.44
CA GLU A 27 18.39 -2.44 -29.91
C GLU A 27 17.90 -3.79 -29.33
N GLN A 28 16.60 -4.06 -29.42
CA GLN A 28 15.94 -5.26 -28.85
C GLN A 28 16.23 -5.47 -27.35
N LEU A 29 16.26 -4.37 -26.59
CA LEU A 29 16.47 -4.39 -25.16
C LEU A 29 15.15 -4.55 -24.40
N SER A 30 15.18 -5.31 -23.31
CA SER A 30 14.08 -5.33 -22.34
C SER A 30 14.05 -4.04 -21.53
N VAL A 31 12.84 -3.61 -21.12
CA VAL A 31 12.63 -2.43 -20.28
C VAL A 31 11.88 -2.85 -19.04
N SER A 32 12.36 -2.46 -17.86
CA SER A 32 11.63 -2.56 -16.62
C SER A 32 11.49 -1.20 -15.94
N ILE A 33 10.48 -1.06 -15.10
CA ILE A 33 10.14 0.18 -14.40
C ILE A 33 10.37 -0.03 -12.92
N ALA A 34 11.09 0.90 -12.29
CA ALA A 34 11.38 0.90 -10.88
C ALA A 34 10.75 2.11 -10.18
N GLY A 35 10.06 1.88 -9.09
CA GLY A 35 9.68 2.87 -8.09
C GLY A 35 10.51 2.68 -6.82
N ALA A 36 9.88 2.53 -5.68
CA ALA A 36 10.52 2.34 -4.38
C ALA A 36 11.24 0.97 -4.21
N LYS A 37 11.19 0.09 -5.20
CA LYS A 37 11.89 -1.20 -5.27
C LYS A 37 11.57 -2.18 -4.12
N HIS A 38 10.32 -2.19 -3.69
CA HIS A 38 9.83 -3.14 -2.67
C HIS A 38 9.38 -4.49 -3.25
N SER A 39 9.48 -4.68 -4.56
CA SER A 39 9.16 -5.97 -5.21
C SER A 39 10.18 -7.03 -4.81
N MET A 40 9.71 -8.15 -4.31
CA MET A 40 10.55 -9.28 -3.84
C MET A 40 10.88 -10.28 -4.95
N GLY A 41 10.20 -10.24 -6.09
CA GLY A 41 10.35 -11.17 -7.22
C GLY A 41 11.27 -10.69 -8.34
N GLY A 42 12.06 -9.63 -8.15
CA GLY A 42 12.96 -9.13 -9.19
C GLY A 42 12.28 -8.38 -10.34
N HIS A 43 11.04 -7.96 -10.18
CA HIS A 43 10.23 -7.29 -11.24
C HIS A 43 10.83 -5.97 -11.73
N THR A 44 11.75 -5.35 -10.97
CA THR A 44 12.43 -4.11 -11.32
C THR A 44 13.81 -4.35 -11.93
N ILE A 45 14.12 -5.59 -12.29
CA ILE A 45 15.41 -5.99 -12.87
C ILE A 45 15.21 -6.30 -14.35
N ALA A 46 16.01 -5.73 -15.22
CA ALA A 46 16.11 -6.09 -16.63
C ALA A 46 17.56 -6.53 -16.93
N ALA A 47 17.79 -7.84 -16.99
CA ALA A 47 19.10 -8.36 -17.36
C ALA A 47 19.45 -7.87 -18.76
N ASP A 48 20.63 -7.24 -18.92
CA ASP A 48 21.11 -6.67 -20.21
C ASP A 48 20.12 -5.67 -20.88
N GLY A 49 19.27 -5.04 -20.07
CA GLY A 49 18.26 -4.12 -20.52
C GLY A 49 18.29 -2.76 -19.81
N ILE A 50 17.21 -2.03 -19.94
CA ILE A 50 17.01 -0.68 -19.39
C ILE A 50 16.10 -0.76 -18.18
N VAL A 51 16.53 -0.22 -17.04
CA VAL A 51 15.70 0.01 -15.86
C VAL A 51 15.40 1.51 -15.79
N ILE A 52 14.12 1.85 -15.72
CA ILE A 52 13.63 3.23 -15.63
C ILE A 52 13.27 3.52 -14.19
N ASP A 53 14.01 4.43 -13.54
CA ASP A 53 13.73 4.90 -12.18
C ASP A 53 12.78 6.10 -12.23
N MET A 54 11.54 5.89 -11.75
CA MET A 54 10.46 6.87 -11.77
C MET A 54 10.42 7.77 -10.53
N LEU A 55 11.23 7.55 -9.49
CA LEU A 55 11.12 8.27 -8.22
C LEU A 55 11.16 9.80 -8.31
N PRO A 56 11.92 10.43 -9.21
CA PRO A 56 11.88 11.88 -9.34
C PRO A 56 10.58 12.43 -9.95
N PHE A 57 9.80 11.58 -10.64
CA PHE A 57 8.56 11.94 -11.30
C PHE A 57 7.38 11.83 -10.32
N LYS A 58 7.19 12.85 -9.46
CA LYS A 58 6.34 12.77 -8.26
C LYS A 58 5.47 13.99 -7.98
N ALA A 59 5.22 14.85 -8.97
CA ALA A 59 4.33 15.97 -8.78
C ALA A 59 2.90 15.52 -8.44
N MET A 60 2.23 16.30 -7.60
CA MET A 60 0.86 16.00 -7.17
C MET A 60 0.02 17.29 -7.09
N ARG A 61 -1.28 17.14 -7.33
CA ARG A 61 -2.24 18.24 -7.29
C ARG A 61 -3.62 17.73 -6.89
N LEU A 62 -4.24 18.40 -5.98
CA LEU A 62 -5.61 18.13 -5.54
C LEU A 62 -6.60 18.99 -6.34
N SER A 63 -7.75 18.43 -6.71
CA SER A 63 -8.85 19.18 -7.32
C SER A 63 -9.41 20.21 -6.32
N ALA A 64 -10.03 21.28 -6.82
CA ALA A 64 -10.56 22.37 -5.98
C ALA A 64 -11.61 21.89 -4.95
N ASP A 65 -12.36 20.84 -5.27
CA ASP A 65 -13.32 20.21 -4.35
C ASP A 65 -12.71 19.16 -3.42
N GLY A 66 -11.41 18.92 -3.52
CA GLY A 66 -10.65 17.95 -2.72
C GLY A 66 -10.94 16.50 -3.03
N ARG A 67 -11.74 16.18 -4.07
CA ARG A 67 -12.19 14.80 -4.31
C ARG A 67 -11.28 13.97 -5.19
N VAL A 68 -10.43 14.61 -5.99
CA VAL A 68 -9.54 13.92 -6.93
C VAL A 68 -8.10 14.39 -6.72
N LEU A 69 -7.22 13.45 -6.41
CA LEU A 69 -5.78 13.64 -6.42
C LEU A 69 -5.24 13.26 -7.80
N THR A 70 -4.58 14.19 -8.47
CA THR A 70 -3.73 13.91 -9.63
C THR A 70 -2.30 13.74 -9.14
N VAL A 71 -1.68 12.59 -9.40
CA VAL A 71 -0.37 12.23 -8.86
C VAL A 71 0.46 11.47 -9.88
N GLN A 72 1.75 11.83 -10.00
CA GLN A 72 2.70 11.14 -10.86
C GLN A 72 3.18 9.83 -10.22
N ALA A 73 3.54 8.87 -11.04
CA ALA A 73 3.79 7.48 -10.65
C ALA A 73 4.96 7.28 -9.68
N GLY A 74 5.95 8.16 -9.69
CA GLY A 74 7.12 8.10 -8.80
C GLY A 74 6.86 8.61 -7.37
N ALA A 75 5.75 9.31 -7.11
CA ALA A 75 5.41 9.77 -5.76
C ALA A 75 5.30 8.59 -4.78
N LEU A 76 5.79 8.77 -3.56
CA LEU A 76 5.64 7.80 -2.48
C LEU A 76 4.39 8.12 -1.65
N TRP A 77 3.77 7.11 -1.07
CA TRP A 77 2.61 7.33 -0.21
C TRP A 77 2.95 8.14 1.04
N ASP A 78 4.19 8.04 1.55
CA ASP A 78 4.67 8.87 2.67
C ASP A 78 4.85 10.36 2.30
N GLU A 79 4.81 10.71 1.00
CA GLU A 79 4.72 12.08 0.49
C GLU A 79 3.25 12.47 0.21
N VAL A 80 2.45 11.54 -0.30
CA VAL A 80 1.03 11.75 -0.61
C VAL A 80 0.17 11.93 0.63
N ILE A 81 0.41 11.14 1.68
CA ILE A 81 -0.38 11.18 2.91
C ILE A 81 -0.26 12.54 3.62
N PRO A 82 0.95 13.11 3.86
CA PRO A 82 1.08 14.45 4.42
C PRO A 82 0.41 15.52 3.57
N PHE A 83 0.60 15.48 2.25
CA PHE A 83 -0.05 16.41 1.33
C PHE A 83 -1.57 16.38 1.45
N LEU A 84 -2.19 15.21 1.48
CA LEU A 84 -3.63 15.08 1.66
C LEU A 84 -4.09 15.49 3.08
N ASN A 85 -3.27 15.24 4.09
CA ASN A 85 -3.57 15.59 5.47
C ASN A 85 -3.74 17.09 5.67
N GLU A 86 -2.92 17.92 5.04
CA GLU A 86 -3.03 19.39 5.04
C GLU A 86 -4.38 19.87 4.47
N HIS A 87 -5.02 19.05 3.64
CA HIS A 87 -6.30 19.36 3.02
C HIS A 87 -7.49 18.63 3.67
N GLY A 88 -7.29 17.98 4.82
CA GLY A 88 -8.34 17.18 5.48
C GLY A 88 -8.78 15.95 4.68
N ARG A 89 -7.95 15.52 3.72
CA ARG A 89 -8.24 14.38 2.84
C ARG A 89 -7.34 13.20 3.13
N SER A 90 -7.69 12.05 2.60
CA SER A 90 -6.97 10.79 2.72
C SER A 90 -7.05 9.96 1.45
N VAL A 91 -6.14 9.02 1.31
CA VAL A 91 -6.20 8.00 0.26
C VAL A 91 -7.37 7.07 0.49
N ALA A 92 -8.12 6.74 -0.54
CA ALA A 92 -9.25 5.82 -0.41
C ALA A 92 -8.79 4.38 -0.14
N ILE A 93 -7.83 3.90 -0.94
CA ILE A 93 -7.28 2.54 -0.85
C ILE A 93 -5.78 2.59 -1.09
N MET A 94 -5.02 1.90 -0.25
CA MET A 94 -3.59 1.64 -0.41
C MET A 94 -3.19 0.40 0.39
N GLN A 95 -2.02 -0.15 0.14
CA GLN A 95 -1.42 -1.18 0.98
C GLN A 95 -1.07 -0.64 2.37
N SER A 96 -0.67 -1.51 3.29
CA SER A 96 -0.40 -1.15 4.69
C SER A 96 0.81 -0.24 4.89
N ASP A 97 1.75 -0.19 3.94
CA ASP A 97 3.02 0.53 4.09
C ASP A 97 3.10 1.76 3.20
N SER A 98 3.55 2.88 3.76
CA SER A 98 3.61 4.18 3.08
C SER A 98 4.86 4.41 2.23
N SER A 99 5.88 3.55 2.34
CA SER A 99 7.15 3.71 1.60
C SER A 99 7.08 3.25 0.13
N PHE A 100 5.93 2.79 -0.34
CA PHE A 100 5.74 2.33 -1.73
C PHE A 100 5.46 3.50 -2.67
N SER A 101 5.86 3.35 -3.94
CA SER A 101 5.48 4.31 -4.97
C SER A 101 4.05 4.09 -5.46
N VAL A 102 3.39 5.19 -5.83
CA VAL A 102 2.02 5.15 -6.40
C VAL A 102 1.96 4.26 -7.63
N GLY A 103 2.88 4.45 -8.59
CA GLY A 103 2.92 3.65 -9.81
C GLY A 103 3.12 2.15 -9.54
N GLY A 104 3.98 1.79 -8.59
CA GLY A 104 4.18 0.40 -8.16
C GLY A 104 2.92 -0.19 -7.56
N SER A 105 2.22 0.54 -6.69
CA SER A 105 0.96 0.11 -6.08
C SER A 105 -0.14 -0.11 -7.12
N LEU A 106 -0.25 0.78 -8.11
CA LEU A 106 -1.21 0.63 -9.21
C LEU A 106 -0.87 -0.56 -10.10
N SER A 107 0.41 -0.73 -10.44
CA SER A 107 0.89 -1.83 -11.27
C SER A 107 0.68 -3.21 -10.62
N ALA A 108 0.67 -3.29 -9.28
CA ALA A 108 0.39 -4.52 -8.54
C ALA A 108 -1.09 -4.66 -8.16
N ASN A 109 -1.92 -3.65 -8.40
CA ASN A 109 -3.32 -3.59 -7.96
C ASN A 109 -3.48 -3.93 -6.47
N VAL A 110 -2.71 -3.25 -5.64
CA VAL A 110 -2.62 -3.53 -4.20
C VAL A 110 -3.96 -3.40 -3.47
N HIS A 111 -4.08 -4.10 -2.37
CA HIS A 111 -5.13 -3.93 -1.38
C HIS A 111 -4.52 -3.61 0.00
N GLY A 112 -5.35 -3.29 0.98
CA GLY A 112 -4.91 -2.99 2.34
C GLY A 112 -5.99 -3.31 3.36
N TRP A 113 -5.98 -2.60 4.48
CA TRP A 113 -6.89 -2.83 5.59
C TRP A 113 -8.30 -2.27 5.39
N GLN A 114 -8.54 -1.56 4.27
CA GLN A 114 -9.83 -0.93 3.96
C GLN A 114 -10.91 -2.02 3.79
N ALA A 115 -11.74 -2.16 4.82
CA ALA A 115 -12.80 -3.17 4.85
C ALA A 115 -13.85 -2.91 3.76
N LYS A 116 -14.40 -3.96 3.18
CA LYS A 116 -15.48 -3.90 2.18
C LYS A 116 -15.11 -3.12 0.91
N ARG A 117 -13.84 -2.90 0.66
CA ARG A 117 -13.32 -2.21 -0.52
C ARG A 117 -12.60 -3.18 -1.43
N ALA A 118 -12.86 -3.07 -2.72
CA ALA A 118 -12.05 -3.76 -3.73
C ALA A 118 -10.63 -3.16 -3.79
N PRO A 119 -9.65 -3.84 -4.42
CA PRO A 119 -8.29 -3.32 -4.57
C PRO A 119 -8.21 -1.91 -5.14
N ILE A 120 -7.01 -1.32 -5.13
CA ILE A 120 -6.75 0.10 -5.46
C ILE A 120 -7.34 0.54 -6.81
N ALA A 121 -7.45 -0.35 -7.79
CA ALA A 121 -8.08 -0.08 -9.07
C ALA A 121 -9.49 0.50 -8.93
N SER A 122 -10.24 0.16 -7.87
CA SER A 122 -11.58 0.69 -7.62
C SER A 122 -11.58 2.19 -7.27
N SER A 123 -10.46 2.71 -6.78
CA SER A 123 -10.27 4.13 -6.44
C SER A 123 -9.61 4.95 -7.56
N VAL A 124 -9.19 4.31 -8.64
CA VAL A 124 -8.58 5.00 -9.79
C VAL A 124 -9.68 5.55 -10.70
N LYS A 125 -9.63 6.84 -10.96
CA LYS A 125 -10.51 7.52 -11.91
C LYS A 125 -9.99 7.39 -13.33
N SER A 126 -8.71 7.69 -13.56
CA SER A 126 -8.06 7.59 -14.86
C SER A 126 -6.55 7.48 -14.72
N LEU A 127 -5.89 7.10 -15.81
CA LEU A 127 -4.43 7.03 -15.95
C LEU A 127 -3.98 7.80 -17.21
N ARG A 128 -2.75 8.32 -17.18
CA ARG A 128 -1.97 8.62 -18.36
C ARG A 128 -0.94 7.51 -18.53
N LEU A 129 -1.01 6.80 -19.63
CA LEU A 129 -0.23 5.59 -19.90
C LEU A 129 0.61 5.79 -21.16
N LEU A 130 1.92 5.63 -21.05
CA LEU A 130 2.84 5.59 -22.19
C LEU A 130 2.98 4.13 -22.63
N ILE A 131 2.53 3.83 -23.85
CA ILE A 131 2.60 2.48 -24.42
C ILE A 131 3.88 2.29 -25.24
N ALA A 132 4.19 1.05 -25.60
CA ALA A 132 5.47 0.66 -26.19
C ALA A 132 5.79 1.35 -27.53
N ASP A 133 4.79 1.81 -28.26
CA ASP A 133 4.99 2.54 -29.54
C ASP A 133 5.27 4.05 -29.35
N GLY A 134 5.38 4.52 -28.10
CA GLY A 134 5.68 5.91 -27.76
C GLY A 134 4.47 6.83 -27.65
N ARG A 135 3.24 6.34 -27.86
CA ARG A 135 2.03 7.14 -27.64
C ARG A 135 1.68 7.22 -26.18
N ILE A 136 1.23 8.40 -25.76
CA ILE A 136 0.66 8.61 -24.41
C ILE A 136 -0.86 8.62 -24.55
N LEU A 137 -1.51 7.71 -23.86
CA LEU A 137 -2.96 7.52 -23.88
C LEU A 137 -3.58 7.90 -22.55
N HIS A 138 -4.75 8.52 -22.62
CA HIS A 138 -5.64 8.64 -21.46
C HIS A 138 -6.47 7.37 -21.36
N CYS A 139 -6.47 6.75 -20.18
CA CYS A 139 -7.16 5.49 -19.92
C CYS A 139 -8.11 5.65 -18.73
N SER A 140 -9.33 5.26 -18.90
CA SER A 140 -10.38 5.27 -17.86
C SER A 140 -11.38 4.14 -18.11
N ARG A 141 -12.45 4.07 -17.34
CA ARG A 141 -13.54 3.12 -17.60
C ARG A 141 -14.32 3.42 -18.86
N GLU A 142 -14.27 4.68 -19.33
CA GLU A 142 -14.97 5.19 -20.52
C GLU A 142 -14.06 5.30 -21.74
N GLU A 143 -12.77 5.58 -21.54
CA GLU A 143 -11.79 5.79 -22.60
C GLU A 143 -10.65 4.79 -22.47
N ASN A 144 -10.35 4.04 -23.53
CA ASN A 144 -9.38 2.93 -23.54
C ASN A 144 -9.58 1.95 -22.36
N PRO A 145 -10.82 1.43 -22.12
CA PRO A 145 -11.17 0.68 -20.89
C PRO A 145 -10.41 -0.63 -20.76
N GLU A 146 -10.06 -1.27 -21.85
CA GLU A 146 -9.26 -2.50 -21.84
C GLU A 146 -7.86 -2.22 -21.32
N LEU A 147 -7.17 -1.21 -21.87
CA LEU A 147 -5.85 -0.79 -21.40
C LEU A 147 -5.88 -0.30 -19.95
N PHE A 148 -6.93 0.40 -19.56
CA PHE A 148 -7.14 0.80 -18.17
C PHE A 148 -7.17 -0.41 -17.23
N SER A 149 -7.92 -1.43 -17.59
CA SER A 149 -8.03 -2.66 -16.81
C SER A 149 -6.73 -3.45 -16.78
N LEU A 150 -6.02 -3.55 -17.92
CA LEU A 150 -4.78 -4.31 -18.04
C LEU A 150 -3.59 -3.61 -17.37
N ALA A 151 -3.55 -2.28 -17.33
CA ALA A 151 -2.48 -1.53 -16.68
C ALA A 151 -2.54 -1.63 -15.15
N LEU A 152 -3.74 -1.74 -14.59
CA LEU A 152 -3.97 -1.91 -13.15
C LEU A 152 -3.81 -3.38 -12.76
N GLY A 153 -2.69 -3.71 -12.10
CA GLY A 153 -2.30 -5.08 -11.82
C GLY A 153 -1.51 -5.77 -12.94
N GLY A 154 -1.12 -5.01 -13.98
CA GLY A 154 -0.41 -5.54 -15.14
C GLY A 154 1.11 -5.54 -15.03
N TYR A 155 1.68 -5.20 -13.87
CA TYR A 155 3.13 -5.21 -13.58
C TYR A 155 4.00 -4.48 -14.63
N GLY A 156 3.44 -3.44 -15.27
CA GLY A 156 4.13 -2.65 -16.29
C GLY A 156 4.16 -3.28 -17.70
N LEU A 157 3.52 -4.43 -17.91
CA LEU A 157 3.54 -5.14 -19.20
C LEU A 157 2.77 -4.41 -20.31
N PHE A 158 1.81 -3.55 -19.96
CA PHE A 158 0.93 -2.87 -20.91
C PHE A 158 1.28 -1.39 -21.13
N GLY A 159 2.34 -0.92 -20.47
CA GLY A 159 2.84 0.44 -20.58
C GLY A 159 3.35 1.02 -19.27
N ILE A 160 3.90 2.21 -19.35
CA ILE A 160 4.43 2.96 -18.21
C ILE A 160 3.34 3.91 -17.71
N ILE A 161 2.89 3.72 -16.48
CA ILE A 161 1.97 4.67 -15.82
C ILE A 161 2.75 5.95 -15.54
N LEU A 162 2.35 7.04 -16.16
CA LEU A 162 2.93 8.36 -15.93
C LEU A 162 2.25 9.07 -14.76
N GLU A 163 0.93 9.11 -14.79
CA GLU A 163 0.10 9.86 -13.85
C GLU A 163 -1.21 9.14 -13.62
N ALA A 164 -1.74 9.23 -12.40
CA ALA A 164 -3.05 8.72 -12.05
C ALA A 164 -3.94 9.82 -11.45
N GLN A 165 -5.23 9.74 -11.72
CA GLN A 165 -6.26 10.44 -10.96
C GLN A 165 -6.91 9.45 -9.99
N LEU A 166 -6.81 9.75 -8.69
CA LEU A 166 -7.30 8.91 -7.62
C LEU A 166 -8.44 9.60 -6.87
N TRP A 167 -9.52 8.87 -6.60
CA TRP A 167 -10.54 9.33 -5.68
C TRP A 167 -9.97 9.39 -4.26
N THR A 168 -10.21 10.50 -3.57
CA THR A 168 -9.85 10.69 -2.18
C THR A 168 -11.08 10.54 -1.28
N VAL A 169 -10.84 10.27 0.00
CA VAL A 169 -11.86 10.26 1.05
C VAL A 169 -11.54 11.33 2.10
N ALA A 170 -12.47 11.61 3.01
CA ALA A 170 -12.19 12.46 4.14
C ALA A 170 -11.14 11.80 5.05
N ASN A 171 -10.21 12.58 5.60
CA ASN A 171 -9.47 12.15 6.77
C ASN A 171 -10.40 12.26 7.98
N GLN A 172 -10.43 11.26 8.83
CA GLN A 172 -11.38 11.20 9.96
C GLN A 172 -10.78 10.44 11.12
N TRP A 173 -11.39 10.60 12.29
CA TRP A 173 -11.03 9.86 13.48
C TRP A 173 -11.63 8.47 13.48
N TYR A 174 -10.85 7.50 13.93
CA TYR A 174 -11.27 6.13 14.17
C TYR A 174 -11.13 5.77 15.64
N GLN A 175 -12.13 5.08 16.16
CA GLN A 175 -12.05 4.30 17.39
C GLN A 175 -11.41 2.96 17.06
N VAL A 176 -10.37 2.58 17.79
CA VAL A 176 -9.71 1.28 17.66
C VAL A 176 -10.38 0.28 18.60
N GLU A 177 -10.72 -0.89 18.08
CA GLU A 177 -11.20 -2.03 18.85
C GLU A 177 -10.37 -3.27 18.55
N ARG A 178 -10.18 -4.11 19.57
CA ARG A 178 -9.46 -5.38 19.45
C ARG A 178 -10.23 -6.52 20.05
N TYR A 179 -10.24 -7.64 19.34
CA TYR A 179 -10.90 -8.87 19.75
C TYR A 179 -9.85 -9.99 19.78
N SER A 180 -9.57 -10.53 20.97
CA SER A 180 -8.78 -11.76 21.14
C SER A 180 -9.73 -12.94 21.09
N ILE A 181 -9.57 -13.82 20.11
CA ILE A 181 -10.51 -14.90 19.82
C ILE A 181 -9.78 -16.18 19.42
N PRO A 182 -10.36 -17.36 19.61
CA PRO A 182 -9.86 -18.57 18.96
C PRO A 182 -9.84 -18.40 17.43
N ALA A 183 -8.77 -18.83 16.78
CA ALA A 183 -8.60 -18.62 15.32
C ALA A 183 -9.75 -19.27 14.52
N ALA A 184 -10.27 -20.42 14.96
CA ALA A 184 -11.43 -21.06 14.36
C ALA A 184 -12.70 -20.19 14.32
N HIS A 185 -12.76 -19.14 15.13
CA HIS A 185 -13.89 -18.20 15.15
C HIS A 185 -13.62 -16.92 14.33
N LEU A 186 -12.43 -16.75 13.76
CA LEU A 186 -12.03 -15.52 13.10
C LEU A 186 -13.00 -15.13 11.97
N ALA A 187 -13.32 -16.04 11.07
CA ALA A 187 -14.24 -15.78 9.97
C ALA A 187 -15.63 -15.34 10.45
N LYS A 188 -16.18 -16.06 11.44
CA LYS A 188 -17.48 -15.74 12.02
C LYS A 188 -17.51 -14.37 12.69
N VAL A 189 -16.44 -14.03 13.42
CA VAL A 189 -16.34 -12.74 14.11
C VAL A 189 -16.11 -11.63 13.10
N MET A 190 -15.27 -11.83 12.09
CA MET A 190 -15.10 -10.85 10.99
C MET A 190 -16.43 -10.58 10.29
N HIS A 191 -17.15 -11.61 9.90
CA HIS A 191 -18.47 -11.45 9.28
C HIS A 191 -19.44 -10.64 10.17
N LYS A 192 -19.50 -10.95 11.46
CA LYS A 192 -20.39 -10.23 12.39
C LYS A 192 -19.96 -8.79 12.64
N VAL A 193 -18.67 -8.57 12.89
CA VAL A 193 -18.12 -7.28 13.38
C VAL A 193 -17.77 -6.37 12.23
N VAL A 194 -17.22 -6.90 11.14
CA VAL A 194 -16.78 -6.09 10.00
C VAL A 194 -17.90 -5.94 8.98
N ASP A 195 -18.44 -7.04 8.45
CA ASP A 195 -19.43 -6.97 7.37
C ASP A 195 -20.78 -6.46 7.85
N GLY A 196 -21.16 -6.82 9.07
CA GLY A 196 -22.44 -6.43 9.70
C GLY A 196 -22.53 -4.99 10.20
N ASP A 197 -21.41 -4.24 10.19
CA ASP A 197 -21.37 -2.89 10.75
C ASP A 197 -20.81 -1.86 9.77
N ALA A 198 -21.66 -0.95 9.32
CA ALA A 198 -21.31 0.10 8.37
C ALA A 198 -20.27 1.11 8.90
N SER A 199 -20.12 1.25 10.22
CA SER A 199 -19.13 2.15 10.82
C SER A 199 -17.69 1.64 10.70
N VAL A 200 -17.49 0.36 10.40
CA VAL A 200 -16.16 -0.24 10.23
C VAL A 200 -15.61 0.11 8.87
N GLU A 201 -14.53 0.87 8.86
CA GLU A 201 -13.83 1.33 7.67
C GLU A 201 -12.56 0.54 7.37
N MET A 202 -11.89 0.03 8.42
CA MET A 202 -10.68 -0.78 8.28
C MET A 202 -10.65 -1.92 9.29
N ALA A 203 -10.04 -3.03 8.89
CA ALA A 203 -9.82 -4.17 9.78
C ALA A 203 -8.64 -5.02 9.29
N TYR A 204 -7.97 -5.68 10.22
CA TYR A 204 -7.05 -6.76 9.93
C TYR A 204 -7.00 -7.79 11.06
N GLY A 205 -6.73 -9.03 10.70
CA GLY A 205 -6.52 -10.13 11.63
C GLY A 205 -5.05 -10.53 11.71
N ARG A 206 -4.63 -10.99 12.87
CA ARG A 206 -3.32 -11.61 13.10
C ARG A 206 -3.52 -12.96 13.76
N LEU A 207 -2.79 -13.95 13.26
CA LEU A 207 -2.81 -15.31 13.81
C LEU A 207 -1.54 -15.54 14.65
N ARG A 208 -1.68 -16.33 15.70
CA ARG A 208 -0.56 -16.77 16.52
C ARG A 208 0.30 -17.76 15.75
N VAL A 209 1.61 -17.52 15.67
CA VAL A 209 2.55 -18.30 14.87
C VAL A 209 3.67 -18.97 15.68
N ALA A 210 3.50 -19.07 17.00
CA ALA A 210 4.37 -19.85 17.87
C ALA A 210 4.09 -21.36 17.71
N GLU A 211 5.13 -22.20 17.73
CA GLU A 211 5.01 -23.63 17.39
C GLU A 211 3.97 -24.39 18.21
N GLN A 212 4.02 -24.22 19.55
CA GLN A 212 3.13 -24.95 20.47
C GLN A 212 1.65 -24.53 20.39
N SER A 213 1.36 -23.39 19.80
CA SER A 213 0.01 -22.83 19.69
C SER A 213 -0.21 -22.22 18.30
N PHE A 214 0.32 -22.91 17.31
CA PHE A 214 0.27 -22.48 15.92
C PHE A 214 -1.18 -22.41 15.43
N LEU A 215 -1.61 -21.22 15.02
CA LEU A 215 -2.97 -20.92 14.54
C LEU A 215 -4.11 -21.23 15.53
N GLU A 216 -3.84 -21.30 16.84
CA GLU A 216 -4.90 -21.51 17.84
C GLU A 216 -5.68 -20.23 18.16
N ASP A 217 -4.97 -19.09 18.18
CA ASP A 217 -5.53 -17.79 18.56
C ASP A 217 -5.39 -16.77 17.45
N ALA A 218 -6.31 -15.81 17.43
CA ALA A 218 -6.31 -14.65 16.55
C ALA A 218 -6.56 -13.35 17.33
N ILE A 219 -6.00 -12.24 16.83
CA ILE A 219 -6.36 -10.90 17.25
C ILE A 219 -6.95 -10.19 16.03
N LEU A 220 -8.22 -9.83 16.08
CA LEU A 220 -8.89 -8.99 15.10
C LEU A 220 -8.82 -7.54 15.59
N THR A 221 -8.23 -6.66 14.80
CA THR A 221 -8.22 -5.21 15.04
C THR A 221 -9.17 -4.54 14.06
N VAL A 222 -10.04 -3.68 14.56
CA VAL A 222 -11.09 -3.00 13.81
C VAL A 222 -11.01 -1.51 14.08
N TYR A 223 -11.20 -0.73 13.04
CA TYR A 223 -11.21 0.74 13.07
C TYR A 223 -12.59 1.23 12.65
N ARG A 224 -13.31 1.81 13.62
CA ARG A 224 -14.65 2.35 13.40
C ARG A 224 -14.62 3.86 13.29
N ASN A 225 -15.50 4.42 12.48
CA ASN A 225 -15.73 5.85 12.51
C ASN A 225 -16.05 6.31 13.93
N ALA A 226 -15.30 7.28 14.38
CA ALA A 226 -15.50 7.88 15.70
C ALA A 226 -16.39 9.13 15.57
N ASP A 227 -17.68 8.91 15.28
CA ASP A 227 -18.65 9.96 15.15
C ASP A 227 -18.78 10.79 16.44
N GLY A 228 -18.88 12.11 16.32
CA GLY A 228 -19.00 13.01 17.45
C GLY A 228 -17.67 13.55 18.01
N ILE A 229 -16.52 13.11 17.51
CA ILE A 229 -15.24 13.75 17.84
C ILE A 229 -15.13 15.07 17.07
N THR A 230 -15.19 16.19 17.80
CA THR A 230 -15.09 17.55 17.25
C THR A 230 -13.67 18.10 17.26
N GLN A 231 -12.70 17.34 17.78
CA GLN A 231 -11.31 17.77 17.82
C GLN A 231 -10.76 17.90 16.39
N PRO A 232 -9.98 18.95 16.10
CA PRO A 232 -9.26 19.05 14.82
C PRO A 232 -8.43 17.80 14.55
N LEU A 233 -8.34 17.40 13.30
CA LEU A 233 -7.42 16.33 12.91
C LEU A 233 -5.98 16.75 13.22
N PRO A 234 -5.15 15.86 13.78
CA PRO A 234 -3.81 16.20 14.18
C PRO A 234 -2.91 16.40 12.95
N THR A 235 -1.84 17.16 13.13
CA THR A 235 -0.67 17.05 12.27
C THR A 235 -0.15 15.62 12.38
N LEU A 236 0.36 15.08 11.27
CA LEU A 236 0.94 13.75 11.29
C LEU A 236 2.17 13.72 12.16
N GLU A 237 2.18 12.82 13.13
CA GLU A 237 3.37 12.55 13.90
C GLU A 237 4.33 11.72 13.07
N PRO A 238 5.64 12.02 13.13
CA PRO A 238 6.66 11.16 12.55
C PRO A 238 6.51 9.75 13.12
N VAL A 239 6.58 8.76 12.26
CA VAL A 239 6.56 7.37 12.74
C VAL A 239 7.83 7.13 13.55
N SER A 240 7.68 7.05 14.86
CA SER A 240 8.77 6.72 15.75
C SER A 240 9.11 5.24 15.58
N LEU A 241 10.31 4.97 15.05
CA LEU A 241 10.93 3.65 15.11
C LEU A 241 11.43 3.41 16.54
N ASP A 242 10.50 3.19 17.48
CA ASP A 242 10.81 2.89 18.87
C ASP A 242 11.78 1.67 18.92
N PRO A 243 13.02 1.85 19.40
CA PRO A 243 14.02 0.78 19.42
C PRO A 243 13.55 -0.47 20.17
N LEU A 244 12.74 -0.29 21.22
CA LEU A 244 12.17 -1.39 21.99
C LEU A 244 11.15 -2.19 21.16
N LYS A 245 10.25 -1.49 20.47
CA LYS A 245 9.27 -2.15 19.57
C LYS A 245 9.97 -2.90 18.45
N LEU A 246 11.01 -2.31 17.84
CA LEU A 246 11.82 -2.95 16.83
C LEU A 246 12.53 -4.19 17.36
N THR A 247 13.11 -4.12 18.58
CA THR A 247 13.78 -5.24 19.22
C THR A 247 12.81 -6.38 19.49
N VAL A 248 11.63 -6.10 20.04
CA VAL A 248 10.57 -7.09 20.27
C VAL A 248 10.13 -7.73 18.96
N PHE A 249 9.91 -6.92 17.93
CA PHE A 249 9.54 -7.42 16.60
C PHE A 249 10.62 -8.36 16.04
N ARG A 250 11.87 -7.91 16.02
CA ARG A 250 13.01 -8.68 15.46
C ARG A 250 13.34 -9.92 16.25
N SER A 251 13.16 -9.90 17.57
CA SER A 251 13.37 -11.08 18.42
C SER A 251 12.43 -12.24 18.10
N SER A 252 11.32 -11.95 17.41
CA SER A 252 10.36 -12.98 16.95
C SER A 252 10.79 -13.69 15.67
N VAL A 253 11.77 -13.15 14.93
CA VAL A 253 12.30 -13.77 13.72
C VAL A 253 13.21 -14.93 14.10
N GLY A 254 12.90 -16.14 13.62
CA GLY A 254 13.69 -17.35 13.88
C GLY A 254 13.65 -17.86 15.33
N SER A 255 12.88 -17.26 16.23
CA SER A 255 12.80 -17.62 17.65
C SER A 255 11.36 -17.87 18.11
N ASP A 256 11.05 -19.10 18.52
CA ASP A 256 9.74 -19.42 19.05
C ASP A 256 9.44 -18.71 20.38
N TYR A 257 10.45 -18.56 21.24
CA TYR A 257 10.34 -17.74 22.44
C TYR A 257 10.00 -16.29 22.12
N GLY A 258 10.68 -15.69 21.13
CA GLY A 258 10.38 -14.34 20.68
C GLY A 258 8.97 -14.19 20.10
N LYS A 259 8.49 -15.17 19.33
CA LYS A 259 7.10 -15.20 18.83
C LYS A 259 6.08 -15.21 19.98
N ARG A 260 6.30 -16.04 21.00
CA ARG A 260 5.44 -16.09 22.19
C ARG A 260 5.46 -14.80 22.99
N LEU A 261 6.65 -14.25 23.25
CA LEU A 261 6.80 -12.99 23.98
C LEU A 261 6.06 -11.86 23.27
N ARG A 262 6.27 -11.71 21.97
CA ARG A 262 5.59 -10.71 21.16
C ARG A 262 4.07 -10.85 21.22
N TRP A 263 3.56 -12.08 21.04
CA TRP A 263 2.12 -12.36 21.11
C TRP A 263 1.54 -12.01 22.48
N ASN A 264 2.20 -12.42 23.56
CA ASN A 264 1.75 -12.14 24.92
C ASN A 264 1.73 -10.64 25.23
N LEU A 265 2.73 -9.89 24.76
CA LEU A 265 2.74 -8.44 24.91
C LEU A 265 1.62 -7.78 24.10
N GLU A 266 1.41 -8.17 22.87
CA GLU A 266 0.33 -7.65 22.03
C GLU A 266 -1.06 -7.98 22.61
N SER A 267 -1.25 -9.15 23.17
CA SER A 267 -2.50 -9.55 23.82
C SER A 267 -2.74 -8.79 25.13
N ALA A 268 -1.71 -8.67 25.99
CA ALA A 268 -1.80 -7.99 27.28
C ALA A 268 -2.04 -6.48 27.17
N PHE A 269 -1.44 -5.83 26.15
CA PHE A 269 -1.62 -4.40 25.91
C PHE A 269 -2.79 -4.09 24.96
N GLY A 270 -3.41 -5.12 24.39
CA GLY A 270 -4.50 -5.01 23.42
C GLY A 270 -5.70 -4.22 23.93
N GLU A 271 -6.11 -4.43 25.19
CA GLU A 271 -7.22 -3.72 25.80
C GLU A 271 -6.95 -2.22 25.98
N LYS A 272 -5.72 -1.83 26.34
CA LYS A 272 -5.33 -0.42 26.47
C LYS A 272 -5.26 0.30 25.11
N ILE A 273 -4.86 -0.41 24.08
CA ILE A 273 -4.82 0.13 22.71
C ILE A 273 -6.23 0.18 22.10
N GLY A 274 -7.09 -0.76 22.45
CA GLY A 274 -8.48 -0.82 22.01
C GLY A 274 -9.36 0.35 22.47
N ALA A 275 -8.89 1.19 23.40
CA ALA A 275 -9.58 2.41 23.82
C ALA A 275 -9.04 3.67 23.15
N SER A 276 -8.10 3.54 22.20
CA SER A 276 -7.44 4.67 21.56
C SER A 276 -8.21 5.16 20.34
N ILE A 277 -8.04 6.44 20.04
CA ILE A 277 -8.47 7.05 18.80
C ILE A 277 -7.25 7.36 17.92
N VAL A 278 -7.41 7.24 16.62
CA VAL A 278 -6.34 7.52 15.65
C VAL A 278 -6.94 8.14 14.39
N SER A 279 -6.25 9.08 13.75
CA SER A 279 -6.70 9.56 12.45
C SER A 279 -6.37 8.55 11.34
N ARG A 280 -7.21 8.55 10.29
CA ARG A 280 -7.00 7.68 9.12
C ARG A 280 -5.60 7.85 8.54
N ASN A 281 -5.14 9.07 8.35
CA ASN A 281 -3.82 9.34 7.78
C ASN A 281 -2.68 8.89 8.70
N GLN A 282 -2.81 9.08 10.02
CA GLN A 282 -1.80 8.57 10.97
C GLN A 282 -1.70 7.05 10.93
N LEU A 283 -2.83 6.36 10.78
CA LEU A 283 -2.88 4.90 10.65
C LEU A 283 -2.19 4.41 9.38
N LEU A 284 -2.40 5.10 8.25
CA LEU A 284 -1.84 4.73 6.95
C LEU A 284 -0.37 5.13 6.79
N ASN A 285 0.13 6.05 7.61
CA ASN A 285 1.51 6.56 7.55
C ASN A 285 2.48 5.64 8.31
N SER A 286 2.65 4.41 7.83
CA SER A 286 3.51 3.40 8.44
C SER A 286 4.58 2.92 7.44
N PRO A 287 5.89 3.12 7.68
CA PRO A 287 6.92 2.73 6.73
C PRO A 287 7.31 1.25 6.86
N VAL A 288 7.71 0.64 5.75
CA VAL A 288 8.26 -0.74 5.68
C VAL A 288 9.46 -0.94 6.61
N ALA A 289 10.21 0.11 6.92
CA ALA A 289 11.37 0.04 7.81
C ALA A 289 11.10 -0.59 9.18
N LEU A 290 9.84 -0.59 9.63
CA LEU A 290 9.40 -1.33 10.83
C LEU A 290 9.60 -2.83 10.71
N TYR A 291 9.45 -3.39 9.50
CA TYR A 291 9.42 -4.83 9.25
C TYR A 291 10.67 -5.33 8.51
N SER A 292 11.52 -4.42 8.00
CA SER A 292 12.67 -4.80 7.18
C SER A 292 13.63 -5.71 7.94
N ASN A 293 13.97 -6.84 7.31
CA ASN A 293 15.05 -7.71 7.73
C ASN A 293 16.40 -7.03 7.43
N ARG A 294 17.37 -7.20 8.33
CA ARG A 294 18.75 -6.70 8.17
C ARG A 294 19.77 -7.82 8.02
N GLN A 295 19.33 -9.02 7.67
CA GLN A 295 20.22 -10.13 7.41
C GLN A 295 20.62 -10.11 5.94
N ASP A 296 21.88 -9.83 5.66
CA ASP A 296 22.40 -9.71 4.29
C ASP A 296 22.37 -11.04 3.50
N GLU A 297 22.22 -12.16 4.20
CA GLU A 297 22.22 -13.52 3.62
C GLU A 297 20.81 -14.06 3.34
N GLN A 298 19.74 -13.35 3.71
CA GLN A 298 18.35 -13.82 3.59
C GLN A 298 17.47 -12.75 2.96
N THR A 299 16.59 -13.19 2.08
CA THR A 299 15.55 -12.35 1.47
C THR A 299 14.19 -12.75 2.00
N ASP A 300 13.43 -11.77 2.50
CA ASP A 300 12.04 -11.99 2.87
C ASP A 300 11.19 -12.13 1.62
N ILE A 301 10.28 -13.09 1.61
CA ILE A 301 9.30 -13.29 0.55
C ILE A 301 7.92 -13.21 1.18
N LEU A 302 7.07 -12.31 0.69
CA LEU A 302 5.67 -12.24 1.04
C LEU A 302 4.87 -13.19 0.16
N HIS A 303 4.07 -14.05 0.79
CA HIS A 303 3.06 -14.87 0.12
C HIS A 303 1.68 -14.41 0.56
N GLU A 304 0.79 -14.23 -0.41
CA GLU A 304 -0.62 -13.89 -0.17
C GLU A 304 -1.52 -14.99 -0.75
N TYR A 305 -2.54 -15.34 0.01
CA TYR A 305 -3.54 -16.33 -0.38
C TYR A 305 -4.92 -15.71 -0.24
N PHE A 306 -5.69 -15.70 -1.31
CA PHE A 306 -7.09 -15.31 -1.29
C PHE A 306 -7.94 -16.55 -1.05
N VAL A 307 -8.53 -16.63 0.14
CA VAL A 307 -9.35 -17.76 0.58
C VAL A 307 -10.80 -17.32 0.64
N PRO A 308 -11.75 -18.06 0.05
CA PRO A 308 -13.18 -17.81 0.22
C PRO A 308 -13.55 -17.75 1.71
N THR A 309 -14.44 -16.85 2.08
CA THR A 309 -14.77 -16.60 3.48
C THR A 309 -15.34 -17.85 4.20
N ASP A 310 -16.04 -18.71 3.47
CA ASP A 310 -16.59 -19.98 3.97
C ASP A 310 -15.52 -21.07 4.12
N GLN A 311 -14.32 -20.86 3.61
CA GLN A 311 -13.17 -21.79 3.71
C GLN A 311 -12.11 -21.32 4.70
N LEU A 312 -12.34 -20.21 5.38
CA LEU A 312 -11.43 -19.63 6.36
C LEU A 312 -11.61 -20.24 7.76
N ALA A 313 -11.98 -21.49 7.91
CA ALA A 313 -12.19 -22.13 9.20
C ALA A 313 -11.05 -23.09 9.56
#